data_904ec7d7ffa52d59ed0819b334ab07a3
#
_entry.id   904ec7d7ffa52d59ed0819b334ab07a3
#
_cell.length_a   1.000
_cell.length_b   1.000
_cell.length_c   1.000
_cell.angle_alpha   90.00
_cell.angle_beta   90.00
_cell.angle_gamma   90.00
#
_symmetry.space_group_name_H-M   'P 1'
#
loop_
_entity.id
_entity.type
_entity.pdbx_description
1 polymer ?
#
loop_
_entity_poly.entity_id
_entity_poly.type
_entity_poly.pdbx_seq_one_letter_code
_entity_poly.pdbx_strand_id
1 'polypeptide(L)'
;SSFHIELSGRGFSFLRDEPLDMRYNTADGIPARDIINKWPEDKLRTMLFTLGEERFGRRIARRIMEERDRRPLNTTADLVEVIRKAVPAPYRRGKIHFATRTFQALRMCVNEELEHVAKGILDAIPLLVAGGRIAVISFHSGEDRIVKELFRQQEQRGILRRMTKKPVTAAADEANENPRARSAKLRVAERVA
;
A
#
# COMPACT_ATOMS: atom_id res chain seq x y z
N SER A 1 -8.40 12.28 -3.59
CA SER A 1 -8.62 12.21 -2.14
C SER A 1 -9.18 10.83 -1.78
N SER A 2 -9.00 10.37 -0.54
CA SER A 2 -9.57 9.10 -0.04
C SER A 2 -11.08 8.98 -0.29
N PHE A 3 -11.80 10.09 -0.22
CA PHE A 3 -13.22 10.18 -0.53
C PHE A 3 -13.55 9.71 -1.96
N HIS A 4 -12.80 10.18 -2.96
CA HIS A 4 -13.03 9.75 -4.35
C HIS A 4 -12.69 8.29 -4.59
N ILE A 5 -11.74 7.75 -3.85
CA ILE A 5 -11.36 6.33 -3.91
C ILE A 5 -12.48 5.48 -3.31
N GLU A 6 -12.94 5.82 -2.11
CA GLU A 6 -13.95 5.06 -1.38
C GLU A 6 -15.33 5.04 -2.07
N LEU A 7 -15.69 6.11 -2.79
CA LEU A 7 -16.98 6.25 -3.48
C LEU A 7 -16.91 5.95 -4.99
N SER A 8 -15.77 5.52 -5.48
CA SER A 8 -15.57 5.32 -6.93
C SER A 8 -16.31 4.12 -7.53
N GLY A 9 -16.79 3.18 -6.71
CA GLY A 9 -17.39 1.92 -7.17
C GLY A 9 -16.40 0.97 -7.87
N ARG A 10 -15.08 1.13 -7.61
CA ARG A 10 -14.00 0.39 -8.29
C ARG A 10 -13.29 -0.64 -7.42
N GLY A 11 -13.89 -1.04 -6.30
CA GLY A 11 -13.37 -2.10 -5.45
C GLY A 11 -12.20 -1.71 -4.55
N PHE A 12 -12.00 -0.42 -4.26
CA PHE A 12 -11.01 0.02 -3.28
C PHE A 12 -11.41 -0.32 -1.84
N SER A 13 -12.71 -0.45 -1.59
CA SER A 13 -13.26 -0.86 -0.30
C SER A 13 -13.80 -2.29 -0.38
N PHE A 14 -13.58 -3.07 0.67
CA PHE A 14 -14.19 -4.39 0.86
C PHE A 14 -15.47 -4.34 1.70
N LEU A 15 -15.95 -3.16 2.04
CA LEU A 15 -17.20 -2.97 2.79
C LEU A 15 -18.45 -3.00 1.89
N ARG A 16 -18.24 -2.90 0.58
CA ARG A 16 -19.29 -2.97 -0.45
C ARG A 16 -18.89 -4.00 -1.48
N ASP A 17 -19.88 -4.61 -2.12
CA ASP A 17 -19.62 -5.49 -3.25
C ASP A 17 -19.51 -4.66 -4.53
N GLU A 18 -18.28 -4.55 -5.02
CA GLU A 18 -17.90 -3.73 -6.17
C GLU A 18 -17.01 -4.54 -7.12
N PRO A 19 -16.96 -4.19 -8.42
CA PRO A 19 -15.98 -4.78 -9.34
C PRO A 19 -14.54 -4.61 -8.85
N LEU A 20 -13.71 -5.65 -8.95
CA LEU A 20 -12.28 -5.61 -8.61
C LEU A 20 -11.47 -4.90 -9.70
N ASP A 21 -11.54 -3.57 -9.73
CA ASP A 21 -10.73 -2.74 -10.64
C ASP A 21 -9.50 -2.16 -9.94
N MET A 22 -9.67 -1.33 -8.93
CA MET A 22 -8.68 -0.65 -8.10
C MET A 22 -7.74 0.31 -8.84
N ARG A 23 -7.93 0.61 -10.12
CA ARG A 23 -7.10 1.57 -10.85
C ARG A 23 -7.46 3.01 -10.49
N TYR A 24 -6.47 3.86 -10.26
CA TYR A 24 -6.65 5.31 -10.16
C TYR A 24 -7.00 5.91 -11.53
N ASN A 25 -6.31 5.47 -12.58
CA ASN A 25 -6.62 5.81 -13.96
C ASN A 25 -7.17 4.57 -14.68
N THR A 26 -8.44 4.60 -15.09
CA THR A 26 -9.09 3.47 -15.76
C THR A 26 -8.71 3.32 -17.24
N ALA A 27 -8.10 4.35 -17.83
CA ALA A 27 -7.62 4.32 -19.21
C ALA A 27 -6.33 3.49 -19.35
N ASP A 28 -5.64 3.20 -18.25
CA ASP A 28 -4.33 2.55 -18.25
C ASP A 28 -4.22 1.50 -17.13
N GLY A 29 -3.20 0.64 -17.25
CA GLY A 29 -2.88 -0.35 -16.23
C GLY A 29 -3.78 -1.59 -16.23
N ILE A 30 -3.42 -2.55 -15.38
CA ILE A 30 -4.08 -3.84 -15.23
C ILE A 30 -5.04 -3.79 -14.05
N PRO A 31 -6.35 -4.06 -14.21
CA PRO A 31 -7.28 -4.08 -13.09
C PRO A 31 -6.99 -5.23 -12.11
N ALA A 32 -7.36 -5.05 -10.85
CA ALA A 32 -7.13 -6.03 -9.79
C ALA A 32 -7.69 -7.43 -10.11
N ARG A 33 -8.85 -7.51 -10.79
CA ARG A 33 -9.43 -8.79 -11.24
C ARG A 33 -8.50 -9.58 -12.16
N ASP A 34 -7.74 -8.89 -13.02
CA ASP A 34 -6.81 -9.55 -13.95
C ASP A 34 -5.59 -10.08 -13.21
N ILE A 35 -5.10 -9.35 -12.21
CA ILE A 35 -4.04 -9.83 -11.31
C ILE A 35 -4.51 -11.11 -10.62
N ILE A 36 -5.67 -11.10 -9.99
CA ILE A 36 -6.23 -12.24 -9.25
C ILE A 36 -6.48 -13.44 -10.16
N ASN A 37 -7.04 -13.22 -11.35
CA ASN A 37 -7.45 -14.33 -12.23
C ASN A 37 -6.36 -14.85 -13.15
N LYS A 38 -5.28 -14.05 -13.42
CA LYS A 38 -4.29 -14.42 -14.44
C LYS A 38 -2.87 -14.66 -13.90
N TRP A 39 -2.51 -14.08 -12.75
CA TRP A 39 -1.14 -14.22 -12.24
C TRP A 39 -0.89 -15.62 -11.66
N PRO A 40 0.35 -16.15 -11.77
CA PRO A 40 0.74 -17.41 -11.14
C PRO A 40 0.81 -17.27 -9.61
N GLU A 41 0.68 -18.39 -8.90
CA GLU A 41 0.62 -18.45 -7.43
C GLU A 41 1.81 -17.77 -6.76
N ASP A 42 3.02 -17.99 -7.26
CA ASP A 42 4.25 -17.43 -6.71
C ASP A 42 4.28 -15.90 -6.81
N LYS A 43 3.80 -15.34 -7.92
CA LYS A 43 3.69 -13.89 -8.12
C LYS A 43 2.65 -13.28 -7.19
N LEU A 44 1.48 -13.91 -7.03
CA LEU A 44 0.45 -13.50 -6.07
C LEU A 44 1.00 -13.55 -4.64
N ARG A 45 1.67 -14.63 -4.25
CA ARG A 45 2.29 -14.79 -2.94
C ARG A 45 3.31 -13.69 -2.67
N THR A 46 4.19 -13.43 -3.62
CA THR A 46 5.23 -12.40 -3.50
C THR A 46 4.61 -11.02 -3.30
N MET A 47 3.63 -10.64 -4.13
CA MET A 47 2.90 -9.37 -4.00
C MET A 47 2.27 -9.24 -2.60
N LEU A 48 1.53 -10.26 -2.14
CA LEU A 48 0.86 -10.25 -0.85
C LEU A 48 1.85 -10.09 0.31
N PHE A 49 3.01 -10.73 0.22
CA PHE A 49 4.05 -10.65 1.23
C PHE A 49 4.79 -9.32 1.20
N THR A 50 5.25 -8.88 0.03
CA THR A 50 6.13 -7.70 -0.10
C THR A 50 5.37 -6.38 0.04
N LEU A 51 4.18 -6.28 -0.56
CA LEU A 51 3.37 -5.06 -0.53
C LEU A 51 2.40 -5.03 0.66
N GLY A 52 1.76 -6.15 0.98
CA GLY A 52 0.76 -6.22 2.04
C GLY A 52 1.29 -6.61 3.43
N GLU A 53 2.54 -7.06 3.52
CA GLU A 53 3.07 -7.71 4.74
C GLU A 53 2.10 -8.79 5.26
N GLU A 54 1.41 -9.51 4.32
CA GLU A 54 0.38 -10.48 4.63
C GLU A 54 1.00 -11.83 4.99
N ARG A 55 1.00 -12.15 6.28
CA ARG A 55 1.61 -13.39 6.80
C ARG A 55 0.96 -14.68 6.28
N PHE A 56 -0.30 -14.61 5.85
CA PHE A 56 -1.01 -15.72 5.24
C PHE A 56 -1.00 -15.67 3.71
N GLY A 57 -0.16 -14.83 3.09
CA GLY A 57 -0.07 -14.63 1.65
C GLY A 57 0.03 -15.92 0.85
N ARG A 58 0.80 -16.93 1.33
CA ARG A 58 0.88 -18.25 0.67
C ARG A 58 -0.47 -18.98 0.65
N ARG A 59 -1.18 -18.97 1.78
CA ARG A 59 -2.49 -19.66 1.88
C ARG A 59 -3.55 -18.94 1.05
N ILE A 60 -3.51 -17.62 1.04
CA ILE A 60 -4.42 -16.77 0.26
C ILE A 60 -4.17 -16.98 -1.22
N ALA A 61 -2.91 -16.92 -1.69
CA ALA A 61 -2.55 -17.15 -3.08
C ALA A 61 -3.03 -18.53 -3.57
N ARG A 62 -2.74 -19.58 -2.82
CA ARG A 62 -3.23 -20.92 -3.14
C ARG A 62 -4.75 -21.01 -3.21
N ARG A 63 -5.46 -20.39 -2.25
CA ARG A 63 -6.93 -20.40 -2.26
C ARG A 63 -7.50 -19.60 -3.44
N ILE A 64 -6.86 -18.51 -3.85
CA ILE A 64 -7.21 -17.79 -5.07
C ILE A 64 -7.12 -18.72 -6.28
N MET A 65 -6.02 -19.48 -6.43
CA MET A 65 -5.87 -20.44 -7.51
C MET A 65 -7.01 -21.46 -7.52
N GLU A 66 -7.29 -22.11 -6.37
CA GLU A 66 -8.33 -23.12 -6.23
C GLU A 66 -9.74 -22.60 -6.56
N GLU A 67 -10.07 -21.37 -6.20
CA GLU A 67 -11.40 -20.80 -6.43
C GLU A 67 -11.57 -20.25 -7.85
N ARG A 68 -10.51 -19.61 -8.42
CA ARG A 68 -10.58 -19.09 -9.80
C ARG A 68 -10.67 -20.19 -10.85
N ASP A 69 -10.13 -21.38 -10.58
CA ASP A 69 -10.26 -22.56 -11.45
C ASP A 69 -11.72 -23.04 -11.54
N ARG A 70 -12.56 -22.70 -10.56
CA ARG A 70 -13.99 -23.01 -10.55
C ARG A 70 -14.83 -21.92 -11.22
N ARG A 71 -14.53 -20.66 -10.91
CA ARG A 71 -15.15 -19.47 -11.49
C ARG A 71 -14.27 -18.23 -11.30
N PRO A 72 -14.27 -17.30 -12.27
CA PRO A 72 -13.55 -16.05 -12.12
C PRO A 72 -13.97 -15.26 -10.87
N LEU A 73 -13.01 -14.64 -10.21
CA LEU A 73 -13.19 -13.75 -9.07
C LEU A 73 -13.27 -12.30 -9.57
N ASN A 74 -14.47 -11.75 -9.62
CA ASN A 74 -14.71 -10.46 -10.28
C ASN A 74 -15.04 -9.32 -9.33
N THR A 75 -15.47 -9.64 -8.10
CA THR A 75 -15.94 -8.64 -7.14
C THR A 75 -15.16 -8.69 -5.84
N THR A 76 -15.29 -7.61 -5.07
CA THR A 76 -14.69 -7.51 -3.73
C THR A 76 -15.23 -8.59 -2.80
N ALA A 77 -16.52 -8.92 -2.89
CA ALA A 77 -17.13 -9.99 -2.09
C ALA A 77 -16.53 -11.36 -2.41
N ASP A 78 -16.30 -11.68 -3.70
CA ASP A 78 -15.62 -12.90 -4.11
C ASP A 78 -14.25 -13.02 -3.42
N LEU A 79 -13.43 -11.97 -3.49
CA LEU A 79 -12.10 -11.97 -2.92
C LEU A 79 -12.12 -12.04 -1.38
N VAL A 80 -13.02 -11.30 -0.73
CA VAL A 80 -13.17 -11.35 0.74
C VAL A 80 -13.51 -12.77 1.20
N GLU A 81 -14.39 -13.47 0.49
CA GLU A 81 -14.78 -14.84 0.81
C GLU A 81 -13.59 -15.82 0.65
N VAL A 82 -12.80 -15.66 -0.40
CA VAL A 82 -11.57 -16.43 -0.61
C VAL A 82 -10.58 -16.22 0.55
N ILE A 83 -10.34 -14.96 0.93
CA ILE A 83 -9.45 -14.63 2.05
C ILE A 83 -9.99 -15.24 3.35
N ARG A 84 -11.30 -15.11 3.61
CA ARG A 84 -11.97 -15.64 4.79
C ARG A 84 -11.73 -17.15 4.95
N LYS A 85 -11.83 -17.91 3.87
CA LYS A 85 -11.56 -19.35 3.83
C LYS A 85 -10.08 -19.70 4.00
N ALA A 86 -9.18 -18.82 3.55
CA ALA A 86 -7.73 -19.06 3.60
C ALA A 86 -7.11 -18.83 4.98
N VAL A 87 -7.68 -17.91 5.79
CA VAL A 87 -7.08 -17.49 7.07
C VAL A 87 -7.76 -18.14 8.27
N PRO A 88 -7.02 -18.38 9.38
CA PRO A 88 -7.59 -19.02 10.57
C PRO A 88 -8.55 -18.09 11.32
N ALA A 89 -9.48 -18.68 12.08
CA ALA A 89 -10.50 -17.94 12.83
C ALA A 89 -9.94 -16.85 13.77
N PRO A 90 -8.84 -17.05 14.51
CA PRO A 90 -8.26 -15.99 15.34
C PRO A 90 -7.80 -14.77 14.53
N TYR A 91 -7.29 -14.96 13.30
CA TYR A 91 -6.89 -13.85 12.43
C TYR A 91 -8.06 -13.00 11.98
N ARG A 92 -9.23 -13.63 11.75
CA ARG A 92 -10.47 -12.96 11.35
C ARG A 92 -11.06 -12.06 12.45
N ARG A 93 -10.69 -12.32 13.71
CA ARG A 93 -11.14 -11.56 14.89
C ARG A 93 -10.10 -10.53 15.35
N GLY A 94 -9.08 -10.25 14.54
CA GLY A 94 -8.02 -9.28 14.86
C GLY A 94 -8.51 -7.84 14.90
N LYS A 95 -7.65 -6.92 15.38
CA LYS A 95 -7.96 -5.47 15.46
C LYS A 95 -8.23 -4.82 14.11
N ILE A 96 -7.65 -5.34 13.03
CA ILE A 96 -7.89 -4.90 11.66
C ILE A 96 -8.63 -6.01 10.91
N HIS A 97 -9.48 -5.62 9.96
CA HIS A 97 -10.20 -6.59 9.15
C HIS A 97 -9.22 -7.50 8.36
N PHE A 98 -9.50 -8.78 8.31
CA PHE A 98 -8.60 -9.79 7.74
C PHE A 98 -8.28 -9.60 6.25
N ALA A 99 -9.12 -8.88 5.51
CA ALA A 99 -8.89 -8.58 4.10
C ALA A 99 -8.03 -7.33 3.88
N THR A 100 -7.83 -6.47 4.89
CA THR A 100 -7.18 -5.17 4.74
C THR A 100 -5.82 -5.26 4.05
N ARG A 101 -4.96 -6.17 4.48
CA ARG A 101 -3.59 -6.31 3.93
C ARG A 101 -3.59 -6.80 2.49
N THR A 102 -4.48 -7.72 2.14
CA THR A 102 -4.63 -8.21 0.77
C THR A 102 -5.12 -7.11 -0.16
N PHE A 103 -6.15 -6.34 0.25
CA PHE A 103 -6.67 -5.22 -0.54
C PHE A 103 -5.63 -4.11 -0.69
N GLN A 104 -4.88 -3.80 0.36
CA GLN A 104 -3.77 -2.85 0.31
C GLN A 104 -2.68 -3.31 -0.66
N ALA A 105 -2.29 -4.60 -0.62
CA ALA A 105 -1.29 -5.14 -1.55
C ALA A 105 -1.73 -5.02 -3.00
N LEU A 106 -3.00 -5.38 -3.30
CA LEU A 106 -3.57 -5.26 -4.64
C LEU A 106 -3.60 -3.81 -5.13
N ARG A 107 -4.07 -2.88 -4.30
CA ARG A 107 -4.14 -1.46 -4.63
C ARG A 107 -2.74 -0.92 -4.98
N MET A 108 -1.76 -1.21 -4.13
CA MET A 108 -0.37 -0.79 -4.36
C MET A 108 0.21 -1.40 -5.63
N CYS A 109 -0.12 -2.67 -5.91
CA CYS A 109 0.36 -3.36 -7.11
C CYS A 109 -0.28 -2.79 -8.39
N VAL A 110 -1.61 -2.59 -8.38
CA VAL A 110 -2.38 -2.06 -9.52
C VAL A 110 -1.90 -0.66 -9.92
N ASN A 111 -1.55 0.15 -8.92
CA ASN A 111 -1.22 1.57 -9.13
C ASN A 111 0.27 1.89 -9.00
N GLU A 112 1.14 0.87 -8.88
CA GLU A 112 2.60 1.05 -8.73
C GLU A 112 2.95 2.11 -7.68
N GLU A 113 2.20 2.09 -6.54
CA GLU A 113 2.23 3.21 -5.57
C GLU A 113 3.62 3.45 -5.02
N LEU A 114 4.37 2.39 -4.71
CA LEU A 114 5.70 2.50 -4.12
C LEU A 114 6.74 3.02 -5.10
N GLU A 115 6.63 2.63 -6.36
CA GLU A 115 7.46 3.11 -7.47
C GLU A 115 7.21 4.61 -7.71
N HIS A 116 5.95 5.03 -7.70
CA HIS A 116 5.58 6.43 -7.84
C HIS A 116 6.04 7.29 -6.67
N VAL A 117 5.98 6.79 -5.43
CA VAL A 117 6.55 7.47 -4.25
C VAL A 117 8.05 7.65 -4.41
N ALA A 118 8.77 6.58 -4.81
CA ALA A 118 10.21 6.63 -5.01
C ALA A 118 10.59 7.65 -6.10
N LYS A 119 9.92 7.56 -7.25
CA LYS A 119 10.14 8.47 -8.37
C LYS A 119 9.86 9.92 -7.99
N GLY A 120 8.71 10.20 -7.36
CA GLY A 120 8.33 11.55 -6.96
C GLY A 120 9.34 12.20 -6.00
N ILE A 121 9.90 11.43 -5.05
CA ILE A 121 10.95 11.92 -4.15
C ILE A 121 12.24 12.24 -4.93
N LEU A 122 12.67 11.33 -5.80
CA LEU A 122 13.90 11.51 -6.58
C LEU A 122 13.79 12.68 -7.55
N ASP A 123 12.63 12.88 -8.17
CA ASP A 123 12.37 14.01 -9.07
C ASP A 123 12.28 15.35 -8.31
N ALA A 124 11.80 15.35 -7.07
CA ALA A 124 11.67 16.56 -6.26
C ALA A 124 13.01 17.07 -5.70
N ILE A 125 13.96 16.18 -5.39
CA ILE A 125 15.23 16.56 -4.78
C ILE A 125 16.03 17.57 -5.62
N PRO A 126 16.19 17.42 -6.96
CA PRO A 126 16.92 18.39 -7.78
C PRO A 126 16.28 19.79 -7.83
N LEU A 127 14.98 19.90 -7.54
CA LEU A 127 14.24 21.16 -7.55
C LEU A 127 14.43 21.97 -6.26
N LEU A 128 15.02 21.40 -5.22
CA LEU A 128 15.32 22.11 -3.99
C LEU A 128 16.56 22.99 -4.19
N VAL A 129 16.51 24.20 -3.64
CA VAL A 129 17.71 25.02 -3.44
C VAL A 129 18.55 24.49 -2.27
N ALA A 130 19.82 24.89 -2.16
CA ALA A 130 20.62 24.60 -0.98
C ALA A 130 19.93 25.10 0.30
N GLY A 131 19.85 24.25 1.34
CA GLY A 131 19.06 24.52 2.55
C GLY A 131 17.54 24.28 2.41
N GLY A 132 17.05 24.01 1.19
CA GLY A 132 15.66 23.65 0.94
C GLY A 132 15.31 22.28 1.56
N ARG A 133 14.06 22.11 2.01
CA ARG A 133 13.63 20.91 2.72
C ARG A 133 12.57 20.15 1.97
N ILE A 134 12.67 18.82 2.00
CA ILE A 134 11.62 17.88 1.59
C ILE A 134 11.05 17.20 2.81
N ALA A 135 9.72 17.27 2.96
CA ALA A 135 8.97 16.62 4.03
C ALA A 135 7.99 15.63 3.41
N VAL A 136 8.04 14.37 3.85
CA VAL A 136 7.19 13.29 3.33
C VAL A 136 6.41 12.67 4.48
N ILE A 137 5.09 12.59 4.31
CA ILE A 137 4.19 11.88 5.23
C ILE A 137 3.79 10.57 4.56
N SER A 138 4.07 9.46 5.23
CA SER A 138 3.64 8.11 4.85
C SER A 138 2.62 7.57 5.84
N PHE A 139 1.69 6.72 5.36
CA PHE A 139 0.60 6.19 6.16
C PHE A 139 0.72 4.68 6.42
N HIS A 140 1.70 4.00 5.82
CA HIS A 140 1.99 2.59 6.08
C HIS A 140 3.50 2.30 6.05
N SER A 141 3.85 1.11 6.55
CA SER A 141 5.25 0.67 6.71
C SER A 141 6.03 0.59 5.39
N GLY A 142 5.37 0.22 4.29
CA GLY A 142 5.99 0.11 2.97
C GLY A 142 6.47 1.46 2.43
N GLU A 143 5.61 2.48 2.47
CA GLU A 143 5.98 3.87 2.10
C GLU A 143 7.11 4.39 3.00
N ASP A 144 6.96 4.29 4.32
CA ASP A 144 7.97 4.78 5.27
C ASP A 144 9.33 4.13 5.05
N ARG A 145 9.36 2.85 4.69
CA ARG A 145 10.60 2.13 4.37
C ARG A 145 11.30 2.71 3.15
N ILE A 146 10.56 3.01 2.08
CA ILE A 146 11.09 3.62 0.86
C ILE A 146 11.64 5.02 1.14
N VAL A 147 10.86 5.86 1.80
CA VAL A 147 11.30 7.22 2.16
C VAL A 147 12.58 7.20 3.00
N LYS A 148 12.61 6.34 4.03
CA LYS A 148 13.78 6.14 4.89
C LYS A 148 15.01 5.74 4.09
N GLU A 149 14.85 4.78 3.19
CA GLU A 149 15.96 4.23 2.42
C GLU A 149 16.49 5.25 1.40
N LEU A 150 15.59 5.92 0.67
CA LEU A 150 15.97 6.97 -0.27
C LEU A 150 16.70 8.13 0.42
N PHE A 151 16.17 8.62 1.55
CA PHE A 151 16.86 9.69 2.28
C PHE A 151 18.22 9.25 2.80
N ARG A 152 18.37 7.98 3.21
CA ARG A 152 19.66 7.42 3.62
C ARG A 152 20.66 7.37 2.46
N GLN A 153 20.22 6.88 1.30
CA GLN A 153 21.06 6.82 0.10
C GLN A 153 21.48 8.20 -0.38
N GLN A 154 20.59 9.18 -0.37
CA GLN A 154 20.92 10.55 -0.77
C GLN A 154 21.82 11.26 0.25
N GLU A 155 21.71 10.92 1.54
CA GLU A 155 22.66 11.39 2.56
C GLU A 155 24.06 10.80 2.37
N GLN A 156 24.17 9.51 2.03
CA GLN A 156 25.46 8.87 1.72
C GLN A 156 26.13 9.47 0.48
N ARG A 157 25.34 10.00 -0.45
CA ARG A 157 25.83 10.72 -1.64
C ARG A 157 26.16 12.19 -1.38
N GLY A 158 25.95 12.69 -0.17
CA GLY A 158 26.19 14.09 0.18
C GLY A 158 25.14 15.07 -0.38
N ILE A 159 24.02 14.57 -0.94
CA ILE A 159 22.98 15.41 -1.56
C ILE A 159 21.99 15.92 -0.53
N LEU A 160 21.60 15.07 0.42
CA LEU A 160 20.67 15.41 1.49
C LEU A 160 21.32 15.24 2.87
N ARG A 161 20.78 15.97 3.85
CA ARG A 161 21.00 15.77 5.29
C ARG A 161 19.67 15.37 5.92
N ARG A 162 19.59 14.19 6.53
CA ARG A 162 18.35 13.78 7.22
C ARG A 162 18.15 14.58 8.48
N MET A 163 17.07 15.34 8.54
CA MET A 163 16.65 16.10 9.72
C MET A 163 15.98 15.18 10.76
N THR A 164 15.32 14.10 10.29
CA THR A 164 14.65 13.11 11.14
C THR A 164 15.27 11.73 10.93
N LYS A 165 16.09 11.25 11.90
CA LYS A 165 16.60 9.87 11.88
C LYS A 165 15.51 8.85 12.19
N LYS A 166 14.62 9.18 13.14
CA LYS A 166 13.35 8.47 13.43
C LYS A 166 12.20 9.28 12.84
N PRO A 167 11.12 8.64 12.38
CA PRO A 167 9.96 9.39 11.90
C PRO A 167 9.30 10.14 13.06
N VAL A 168 8.76 11.32 12.79
CA VAL A 168 7.83 11.99 13.70
C VAL A 168 6.47 11.37 13.51
N THR A 169 5.78 11.02 14.59
CA THR A 169 4.44 10.43 14.60
C THR A 169 3.47 11.37 15.30
N ALA A 170 2.19 11.22 15.00
CA ALA A 170 1.14 11.98 15.65
C ALA A 170 1.18 11.80 17.17
N ALA A 171 0.91 12.85 17.91
CA ALA A 171 0.72 12.80 19.34
C ALA A 171 -0.61 12.08 19.70
N ALA A 172 -0.78 11.68 20.95
CA ALA A 172 -1.94 10.89 21.37
C ALA A 172 -3.27 11.65 21.20
N ASP A 173 -3.27 12.94 21.47
CA ASP A 173 -4.40 13.86 21.29
C ASP A 173 -4.77 13.99 19.81
N GLU A 174 -3.81 14.29 18.95
CA GLU A 174 -4.01 14.33 17.50
C GLU A 174 -4.56 13.01 16.96
N ALA A 175 -4.00 11.86 17.40
CA ALA A 175 -4.46 10.54 16.97
C ALA A 175 -5.89 10.20 17.46
N ASN A 176 -6.35 10.80 18.53
CA ASN A 176 -7.72 10.66 19.05
C ASN A 176 -8.71 11.54 18.26
N GLU A 177 -8.34 12.76 17.98
CA GLU A 177 -9.17 13.71 17.18
C GLU A 177 -9.22 13.30 15.71
N ASN A 178 -8.07 12.85 15.16
CA ASN A 178 -7.94 12.39 13.78
C ASN A 178 -7.42 10.93 13.71
N PRO A 179 -8.31 9.93 13.71
CA PRO A 179 -7.89 8.53 13.64
C PRO A 179 -7.00 8.16 12.44
N ARG A 180 -7.04 8.95 11.35
CA ARG A 180 -6.17 8.75 10.18
C ARG A 180 -4.71 9.09 10.48
N ALA A 181 -4.45 9.98 11.44
CA ALA A 181 -3.10 10.34 11.86
C ALA A 181 -2.36 9.23 12.62
N ARG A 182 -3.06 8.22 13.15
CA ARG A 182 -2.45 7.13 13.93
C ARG A 182 -1.33 6.39 13.22
N SER A 183 -1.39 6.26 11.91
CA SER A 183 -0.37 5.59 11.11
C SER A 183 0.57 6.53 10.39
N ALA A 184 0.35 7.85 10.50
CA ALA A 184 1.16 8.86 9.84
C ALA A 184 2.59 8.89 10.39
N LYS A 185 3.56 8.96 9.48
CA LYS A 185 4.98 9.06 9.76
C LYS A 185 5.59 10.16 8.91
N LEU A 186 6.03 11.22 9.53
CA LEU A 186 6.70 12.33 8.85
C LEU A 186 8.23 12.11 8.87
N ARG A 187 8.84 12.19 7.69
CA ARG A 187 10.29 12.28 7.52
C ARG A 187 10.67 13.55 6.79
N VAL A 188 11.75 14.17 7.24
CA VAL A 188 12.26 15.42 6.69
C VAL A 188 13.76 15.27 6.39
N ALA A 189 14.15 15.76 5.21
CA ALA A 189 15.54 15.93 4.83
C ALA A 189 15.76 17.32 4.21
N GLU A 190 16.99 17.81 4.29
CA GLU A 190 17.40 19.12 3.80
C GLU A 190 18.46 18.95 2.72
N ARG A 191 18.39 19.71 1.64
CA ARG A 191 19.40 19.72 0.59
C ARG A 191 20.67 20.41 1.09
N VAL A 192 21.80 19.73 0.92
CA VAL A 192 23.12 20.24 1.41
C VAL A 192 23.72 21.25 0.42
N ALA A 193 23.72 20.95 -0.87
CA ALA A 193 24.29 21.79 -1.93
C ALA A 193 23.54 21.54 -3.25
#